data_865b67a172112f57bceb6119f6ce225d
#
_entry.id   865b67a172112f57bceb6119f6ce225d
#
_cell.length_a   1.000
_cell.length_b   1.000
_cell.length_c   1.000
_cell.angle_alpha   90.00
_cell.angle_beta   90.00
_cell.angle_gamma   90.00
#
_symmetry.space_group_name_H-M   'P 1'
#
loop_
_entity.id
_entity.type
_entity.pdbx_description
1 polymer ?
#
loop_
_entity_poly.entity_id
_entity_poly.type
_entity_poly.pdbx_seq_one_letter_code
_entity_poly.pdbx_strand_id
1 'polypeptide(L)'
;MSTQTTDPSTAWLGEYVGELTAEQIDKLNFLRSSMQPGPGFSEDVDGVLLSDAADEVEHNQLQESMAGVPLPSWAPDAGTGWELWNDGKLHRGHDLGTWPSIRSTIDTSGSFSTFAGACEVQDAPPVFYIDVMANNVHLTPAQARQAGQQLLEAADKVEAVQGD
;
A
#
# COMPACT_ATOMS: atom_id res chain seq x y z
N MET A 1 2.73 -31.34 28.26
CA MET A 1 1.63 -30.66 27.56
C MET A 1 1.53 -29.27 28.17
N SER A 2 2.08 -28.25 27.49
CA SER A 2 1.95 -26.85 27.93
C SER A 2 0.61 -26.33 27.43
N THR A 3 -0.30 -26.06 28.34
CA THR A 3 -1.52 -25.30 28.03
C THR A 3 -1.07 -23.85 27.76
N GLN A 4 -1.03 -23.46 26.49
CA GLN A 4 -0.94 -22.06 26.12
C GLN A 4 -2.18 -21.36 26.68
N THR A 5 -1.97 -20.50 27.67
CA THR A 5 -3.01 -19.61 28.16
C THR A 5 -3.19 -18.53 27.11
N THR A 6 -4.23 -18.67 26.28
CA THR A 6 -4.56 -17.65 25.27
C THR A 6 -4.93 -16.37 26.03
N ASP A 7 -4.29 -15.25 25.66
CA ASP A 7 -4.61 -13.94 26.21
C ASP A 7 -6.10 -13.63 25.90
N PRO A 8 -6.91 -13.25 26.90
CA PRO A 8 -8.32 -12.92 26.67
C PRO A 8 -8.55 -11.84 25.62
N SER A 9 -7.59 -10.94 25.41
CA SER A 9 -7.66 -9.87 24.41
C SER A 9 -7.56 -10.38 22.97
N THR A 10 -7.00 -11.57 22.76
CA THR A 10 -6.78 -12.18 21.44
C THR A 10 -7.63 -13.43 21.22
N ALA A 11 -8.39 -13.87 22.24
CA ALA A 11 -9.19 -15.10 22.17
C ALA A 11 -10.21 -15.10 21.00
N TRP A 12 -10.69 -13.94 20.60
CA TRP A 12 -11.64 -13.76 19.50
C TRP A 12 -11.02 -14.02 18.10
N LEU A 13 -9.70 -13.88 17.97
CA LEU A 13 -8.96 -14.17 16.71
C LEU A 13 -8.79 -15.67 16.46
N GLY A 14 -9.03 -16.53 17.46
CA GLY A 14 -9.00 -17.99 17.30
C GLY A 14 -7.67 -18.49 16.77
N GLU A 15 -7.72 -19.18 15.64
CA GLU A 15 -6.56 -19.79 14.98
C GLU A 15 -5.56 -18.79 14.37
N TYR A 16 -6.01 -17.58 14.04
CA TYR A 16 -5.17 -16.58 13.39
C TYR A 16 -4.09 -15.98 14.31
N VAL A 17 -4.24 -16.06 15.64
CA VAL A 17 -3.28 -15.50 16.63
C VAL A 17 -1.83 -15.94 16.38
N GLY A 18 -1.63 -17.18 15.91
CA GLY A 18 -0.30 -17.74 15.66
C GLY A 18 0.34 -17.29 14.33
N GLU A 19 -0.43 -16.72 13.43
CA GLU A 19 -0.03 -16.36 12.07
C GLU A 19 0.02 -14.85 11.82
N LEU A 20 -0.48 -14.06 12.78
CA LEU A 20 -0.46 -12.60 12.77
C LEU A 20 0.74 -12.05 13.54
N THR A 21 1.27 -10.92 13.08
CA THR A 21 2.27 -10.14 13.84
C THR A 21 1.62 -9.43 15.03
N ALA A 22 2.42 -9.05 16.03
CA ALA A 22 1.92 -8.29 17.18
C ALA A 22 1.26 -6.97 16.76
N GLU A 23 1.80 -6.28 15.75
CA GLU A 23 1.25 -5.02 15.22
C GLU A 23 -0.11 -5.23 14.54
N GLN A 24 -0.27 -6.30 13.77
CA GLN A 24 -1.56 -6.66 13.16
C GLN A 24 -2.61 -6.99 14.21
N ILE A 25 -2.24 -7.73 15.26
CA ILE A 25 -3.12 -8.03 16.40
C ILE A 25 -3.55 -6.74 17.11
N ASP A 26 -2.62 -5.82 17.38
CA ASP A 26 -2.92 -4.54 18.02
C ASP A 26 -3.86 -3.68 17.16
N LYS A 27 -3.61 -3.61 15.84
CA LYS A 27 -4.48 -2.93 14.87
C LYS A 27 -5.90 -3.49 14.88
N LEU A 28 -6.05 -4.81 14.82
CA LEU A 28 -7.36 -5.48 14.81
C LEU A 28 -8.11 -5.27 16.15
N ASN A 29 -7.42 -5.34 17.28
CA ASN A 29 -8.00 -5.04 18.60
C ASN A 29 -8.44 -3.58 18.73
N PHE A 30 -7.65 -2.64 18.18
CA PHE A 30 -8.02 -1.22 18.13
C PHE A 30 -9.28 -1.01 17.28
N LEU A 31 -9.34 -1.59 16.09
CA LEU A 31 -10.52 -1.52 15.22
C LEU A 31 -11.75 -2.11 15.91
N ARG A 32 -11.63 -3.29 16.52
CA ARG A 32 -12.71 -3.93 17.26
C ARG A 32 -13.26 -3.04 18.38
N SER A 33 -12.38 -2.37 19.11
CA SER A 33 -12.78 -1.47 20.21
C SER A 33 -13.42 -0.17 19.71
N SER A 34 -13.09 0.25 18.49
CA SER A 34 -13.52 1.51 17.88
C SER A 34 -14.80 1.37 17.06
N MET A 35 -15.08 0.19 16.52
CA MET A 35 -16.27 -0.10 15.73
C MET A 35 -17.46 -0.31 16.67
N GLN A 36 -18.32 0.72 16.80
CA GLN A 36 -19.57 0.61 17.54
C GLN A 36 -20.69 0.20 16.59
N PRO A 37 -21.53 -0.78 16.95
CA PRO A 37 -22.74 -1.07 16.19
C PRO A 37 -23.61 0.17 16.09
N GLY A 38 -23.93 0.60 14.88
CA GLY A 38 -24.78 1.77 14.64
C GLY A 38 -25.61 1.62 13.37
N PRO A 39 -26.57 2.52 13.10
CA PRO A 39 -27.38 2.46 11.89
C PRO A 39 -26.48 2.50 10.64
N GLY A 40 -26.46 1.41 9.87
CA GLY A 40 -25.65 1.27 8.64
C GLY A 40 -24.31 0.54 8.81
N PHE A 41 -23.94 0.14 10.03
CA PHE A 41 -22.83 -0.80 10.27
C PHE A 41 -23.36 -2.23 10.41
N SER A 42 -22.56 -3.21 9.96
CA SER A 42 -22.83 -4.62 10.17
C SER A 42 -22.96 -4.91 11.67
N GLU A 43 -23.99 -5.68 12.07
CA GLU A 43 -24.11 -6.17 13.44
C GLU A 43 -22.99 -7.17 13.80
N ASP A 44 -22.31 -7.73 12.78
CA ASP A 44 -21.22 -8.71 12.90
C ASP A 44 -19.85 -8.05 12.70
N VAL A 45 -19.43 -7.26 13.67
CA VAL A 45 -18.10 -6.64 13.68
C VAL A 45 -16.98 -7.69 13.74
N ASP A 46 -17.16 -8.73 14.57
CA ASP A 46 -16.16 -9.79 14.72
C ASP A 46 -15.99 -10.58 13.43
N GLY A 47 -17.07 -10.84 12.68
CA GLY A 47 -17.01 -11.52 11.39
C GLY A 47 -16.25 -10.72 10.33
N VAL A 48 -16.45 -9.40 10.27
CA VAL A 48 -15.69 -8.52 9.37
C VAL A 48 -14.21 -8.54 9.71
N LEU A 49 -13.87 -8.37 10.99
CA LEU A 49 -12.48 -8.34 11.43
C LEU A 49 -11.78 -9.70 11.35
N LEU A 50 -12.51 -10.81 11.42
CA LEU A 50 -11.97 -12.14 11.15
C LEU A 50 -11.65 -12.33 9.65
N SER A 51 -12.44 -11.72 8.76
CA SER A 51 -12.08 -11.67 7.33
C SER A 51 -10.80 -10.86 7.10
N ASP A 52 -10.67 -9.69 7.74
CA ASP A 52 -9.45 -8.89 7.67
C ASP A 52 -8.24 -9.66 8.23
N ALA A 53 -8.42 -10.42 9.32
CA ALA A 53 -7.37 -11.26 9.89
C ALA A 53 -6.93 -12.38 8.92
N ALA A 54 -7.86 -13.00 8.21
CA ALA A 54 -7.56 -14.00 7.20
C ALA A 54 -6.75 -13.40 6.04
N ASP A 55 -7.14 -12.22 5.54
CA ASP A 55 -6.44 -11.51 4.47
C ASP A 55 -5.00 -11.13 4.90
N GLU A 56 -4.80 -10.69 6.15
CA GLU A 56 -3.46 -10.40 6.69
C GLU A 56 -2.59 -11.69 6.80
N VAL A 57 -3.18 -12.83 7.16
CA VAL A 57 -2.47 -14.11 7.20
C VAL A 57 -2.07 -14.56 5.79
N GLU A 58 -2.98 -14.49 4.82
CA GLU A 58 -2.66 -14.80 3.42
C GLU A 58 -1.54 -13.89 2.90
N HIS A 59 -1.58 -12.60 3.23
CA HIS A 59 -0.52 -11.65 2.90
C HIS A 59 0.83 -12.05 3.52
N ASN A 60 0.88 -12.39 4.82
CA ASN A 60 2.09 -12.82 5.50
C ASN A 60 2.70 -14.09 4.85
N GLN A 61 1.88 -15.10 4.54
CA GLN A 61 2.30 -16.32 3.87
C GLN A 61 2.86 -16.05 2.47
N LEU A 62 2.24 -15.12 1.72
CA LEU A 62 2.75 -14.68 0.44
C LEU A 62 4.12 -14.03 0.58
N GLN A 63 4.31 -13.08 1.51
CA GLN A 63 5.60 -12.43 1.75
C GLN A 63 6.69 -13.44 2.11
N GLU A 64 6.39 -14.43 2.96
CA GLU A 64 7.33 -15.50 3.30
C GLU A 64 7.71 -16.34 2.07
N SER A 65 6.76 -16.68 1.22
CA SER A 65 7.01 -17.44 0.00
C SER A 65 7.90 -16.71 -1.00
N MET A 66 7.83 -15.38 -1.00
CA MET A 66 8.56 -14.49 -1.90
C MET A 66 9.84 -13.89 -1.27
N ALA A 67 10.15 -14.20 -0.01
CA ALA A 67 11.30 -13.62 0.71
C ALA A 67 12.66 -13.89 0.05
N GLY A 68 12.77 -14.96 -0.77
CA GLY A 68 13.98 -15.29 -1.51
C GLY A 68 14.15 -14.57 -2.85
N VAL A 69 13.16 -13.81 -3.30
CA VAL A 69 13.24 -13.09 -4.59
C VAL A 69 14.13 -11.85 -4.42
N PRO A 70 15.28 -11.78 -5.14
CA PRO A 70 16.20 -10.67 -4.99
C PRO A 70 15.56 -9.35 -5.46
N LEU A 71 16.01 -8.24 -4.87
CA LEU A 71 15.67 -6.92 -5.38
C LEU A 71 16.37 -6.67 -6.71
N PRO A 72 15.71 -6.05 -7.69
CA PRO A 72 16.36 -5.58 -8.91
C PRO A 72 17.43 -4.53 -8.57
N SER A 73 18.47 -4.42 -9.40
CA SER A 73 19.55 -3.45 -9.20
C SER A 73 19.06 -1.99 -9.23
N TRP A 74 17.96 -1.73 -9.91
CA TRP A 74 17.37 -0.40 -10.02
C TRP A 74 16.42 -0.04 -8.86
N ALA A 75 15.99 -1.02 -8.03
CA ALA A 75 15.05 -0.76 -6.95
C ALA A 75 15.74 0.02 -5.81
N PRO A 76 15.19 1.15 -5.36
CA PRO A 76 15.79 1.96 -4.30
C PRO A 76 15.63 1.33 -2.91
N ASP A 77 14.61 0.49 -2.73
CA ASP A 77 14.22 -0.12 -1.46
C ASP A 77 13.50 -1.47 -1.67
N ALA A 78 13.03 -2.07 -0.59
CA ALA A 78 12.32 -3.35 -0.60
C ALA A 78 10.95 -3.30 -1.29
N GLY A 79 10.45 -2.12 -1.63
CA GLY A 79 9.13 -1.93 -2.21
C GLY A 79 7.99 -2.13 -1.21
N THR A 80 6.77 -2.28 -1.74
CA THR A 80 5.55 -2.42 -0.94
C THR A 80 5.27 -3.85 -0.48
N GLY A 81 6.12 -4.80 -0.81
CA GLY A 81 5.82 -6.23 -0.70
C GLY A 81 5.11 -6.76 -1.96
N TRP A 82 4.92 -8.08 -1.99
CA TRP A 82 4.23 -8.74 -3.09
C TRP A 82 2.73 -8.78 -2.85
N GLU A 83 1.96 -8.49 -3.88
CA GLU A 83 0.50 -8.49 -3.86
C GLU A 83 -0.03 -9.28 -5.06
N LEU A 84 -1.09 -10.07 -4.86
CA LEU A 84 -1.80 -10.74 -5.95
C LEU A 84 -2.82 -9.77 -6.56
N TRP A 85 -2.65 -9.45 -7.85
CA TRP A 85 -3.55 -8.55 -8.55
C TRP A 85 -4.63 -9.31 -9.34
N ASN A 86 -5.61 -8.56 -9.85
CA ASN A 86 -6.74 -9.09 -10.61
C ASN A 86 -6.36 -9.80 -11.93
N ASP A 87 -5.14 -9.62 -12.41
CA ASP A 87 -4.58 -10.33 -13.57
C ASP A 87 -4.04 -11.73 -13.21
N GLY A 88 -4.13 -12.12 -11.94
CA GLY A 88 -3.66 -13.40 -11.42
C GLY A 88 -2.14 -13.48 -11.26
N LYS A 89 -1.43 -12.36 -11.33
CA LYS A 89 0.02 -12.29 -11.14
C LYS A 89 0.38 -11.59 -9.84
N LEU A 90 1.58 -11.90 -9.35
CA LEU A 90 2.17 -11.20 -8.23
C LEU A 90 2.87 -9.92 -8.70
N HIS A 91 2.61 -8.85 -8.00
CA HIS A 91 3.14 -7.52 -8.25
C HIS A 91 3.85 -6.98 -7.01
N ARG A 92 4.97 -6.28 -7.20
CA ARG A 92 5.68 -5.55 -6.14
C ARG A 92 5.98 -4.12 -6.61
N GLY A 93 5.42 -3.13 -5.92
CA GLY A 93 5.59 -1.72 -6.23
C GLY A 93 6.87 -1.13 -5.62
N HIS A 94 7.51 -0.21 -6.34
CA HIS A 94 8.66 0.56 -5.88
C HIS A 94 8.42 2.04 -6.12
N ASP A 95 8.67 2.87 -5.10
CA ASP A 95 8.65 4.33 -5.22
C ASP A 95 10.01 4.82 -5.73
N LEU A 96 10.04 5.33 -6.95
CA LEU A 96 11.22 5.93 -7.56
C LEU A 96 11.33 7.42 -7.19
N GLY A 97 10.25 8.07 -6.86
CA GLY A 97 10.22 9.46 -6.41
C GLY A 97 8.84 10.05 -6.28
N THR A 98 8.70 10.90 -5.28
CA THR A 98 7.48 11.65 -4.99
C THR A 98 7.80 13.13 -4.93
N TRP A 99 7.02 13.97 -5.59
CA TRP A 99 7.18 15.42 -5.60
C TRP A 99 6.18 16.11 -4.68
N PRO A 100 6.54 17.26 -4.10
CA PRO A 100 5.63 18.01 -3.23
C PRO A 100 4.32 18.35 -3.94
N SER A 101 3.20 18.09 -3.29
CA SER A 101 1.87 18.42 -3.82
C SER A 101 1.69 19.91 -4.01
N ILE A 102 1.11 20.30 -5.15
CA ILE A 102 0.74 21.67 -5.48
C ILE A 102 -0.75 21.84 -5.17
N ARG A 103 -1.07 22.67 -4.16
CA ARG A 103 -2.45 22.91 -3.77
C ARG A 103 -3.15 23.86 -4.73
N SER A 104 -4.41 23.60 -5.03
CA SER A 104 -5.28 24.50 -5.78
C SER A 104 -5.40 25.85 -5.08
N THR A 105 -5.50 26.92 -5.87
CA THR A 105 -5.68 28.30 -5.37
C THR A 105 -7.14 28.69 -5.15
N ILE A 106 -8.08 27.93 -5.70
CA ILE A 106 -9.52 28.23 -5.65
C ILE A 106 -10.22 27.27 -4.71
N ASP A 107 -9.93 25.96 -4.84
CA ASP A 107 -10.45 24.92 -3.96
C ASP A 107 -9.33 24.38 -3.08
N THR A 108 -9.43 24.61 -1.76
CA THR A 108 -8.41 24.20 -0.79
C THR A 108 -8.31 22.68 -0.63
N SER A 109 -9.30 21.93 -1.09
CA SER A 109 -9.29 20.47 -1.11
C SER A 109 -8.57 19.91 -2.35
N GLY A 110 -8.43 20.71 -3.43
CA GLY A 110 -7.81 20.30 -4.68
C GLY A 110 -6.29 20.29 -4.60
N SER A 111 -5.66 19.24 -5.11
CA SER A 111 -4.21 19.11 -5.21
C SER A 111 -3.79 18.43 -6.51
N PHE A 112 -2.57 18.76 -6.95
CA PHE A 112 -1.85 18.07 -8.01
C PHE A 112 -0.63 17.40 -7.38
N SER A 113 -0.48 16.11 -7.61
CA SER A 113 0.66 15.34 -7.10
C SER A 113 1.25 14.49 -8.21
N THR A 114 2.57 14.36 -8.23
CA THR A 114 3.32 13.57 -9.20
C THR A 114 4.11 12.50 -8.47
N PHE A 115 4.08 11.28 -8.98
CA PHE A 115 4.82 10.14 -8.48
C PHE A 115 5.51 9.45 -9.65
N ALA A 116 6.72 8.96 -9.45
CA ALA A 116 7.37 8.02 -10.34
C ALA A 116 7.48 6.69 -9.63
N GLY A 117 7.13 5.61 -10.30
CA GLY A 117 7.14 4.29 -9.73
C GLY A 117 7.55 3.22 -10.73
N ALA A 118 7.82 2.06 -10.20
CA ALA A 118 7.99 0.84 -10.97
C ALA A 118 7.22 -0.28 -10.31
N CYS A 119 6.74 -1.21 -11.12
CA CYS A 119 6.07 -2.41 -10.67
C CYS A 119 6.82 -3.62 -11.22
N GLU A 120 7.38 -4.44 -10.35
CA GLU A 120 7.81 -5.78 -10.72
C GLU A 120 6.58 -6.65 -10.90
N VAL A 121 6.60 -7.46 -11.94
CA VAL A 121 5.54 -8.42 -12.24
C VAL A 121 6.17 -9.79 -12.30
N GLN A 122 5.62 -10.75 -11.61
CA GLN A 122 6.10 -12.13 -11.61
C GLN A 122 6.17 -12.67 -13.05
N ASP A 123 7.33 -13.21 -13.43
CA ASP A 123 7.60 -13.80 -14.75
C ASP A 123 7.38 -12.84 -15.94
N ALA A 124 7.52 -11.52 -15.70
CA ALA A 124 7.40 -10.52 -16.75
C ALA A 124 8.42 -9.37 -16.55
N PRO A 125 8.71 -8.58 -17.60
CA PRO A 125 9.49 -7.35 -17.44
C PRO A 125 8.80 -6.37 -16.49
N PRO A 126 9.57 -5.57 -15.72
CA PRO A 126 9.00 -4.54 -14.87
C PRO A 126 8.29 -3.47 -15.69
N VAL A 127 7.26 -2.87 -15.11
CA VAL A 127 6.52 -1.75 -15.68
C VAL A 127 6.90 -0.49 -14.94
N PHE A 128 7.45 0.50 -15.65
CA PHE A 128 7.77 1.81 -15.11
C PHE A 128 6.66 2.79 -15.46
N TYR A 129 6.30 3.68 -14.53
CA TYR A 129 5.19 4.60 -14.73
C TYR A 129 5.40 5.93 -14.00
N ILE A 130 4.70 6.94 -14.50
CA ILE A 130 4.51 8.22 -13.81
C ILE A 130 3.01 8.33 -13.51
N ASP A 131 2.68 8.46 -12.25
CA ASP A 131 1.30 8.64 -11.79
C ASP A 131 1.06 10.11 -11.47
N VAL A 132 -0.10 10.61 -11.90
CA VAL A 132 -0.53 11.99 -11.70
C VAL A 132 -1.91 11.99 -11.07
N MET A 133 -1.96 12.40 -9.82
CA MET A 133 -3.22 12.63 -9.15
C MET A 133 -3.60 14.10 -9.21
N ALA A 134 -4.68 14.42 -9.91
CA ALA A 134 -5.22 15.76 -10.03
C ALA A 134 -6.73 15.74 -9.71
N ASN A 135 -7.10 16.34 -8.59
CA ASN A 135 -8.49 16.40 -8.16
C ASN A 135 -8.91 17.85 -7.93
N ASN A 136 -9.89 18.32 -8.71
CA ASN A 136 -10.44 19.70 -8.66
C ASN A 136 -9.38 20.80 -8.60
N VAL A 137 -8.35 20.68 -9.45
CA VAL A 137 -7.18 21.54 -9.40
C VAL A 137 -7.31 22.73 -10.31
N HIS A 138 -7.19 23.93 -9.73
CA HIS A 138 -7.04 25.19 -10.46
C HIS A 138 -5.67 25.77 -10.12
N LEU A 139 -4.78 25.75 -11.08
CA LEU A 139 -3.41 26.21 -10.93
C LEU A 139 -3.21 27.62 -11.53
N THR A 140 -2.48 28.46 -10.84
CA THR A 140 -1.92 29.67 -11.47
C THR A 140 -0.92 29.31 -12.55
N PRO A 141 -0.57 30.22 -13.48
CA PRO A 141 0.45 29.96 -14.49
C PRO A 141 1.82 29.56 -13.89
N ALA A 142 2.18 30.07 -12.72
CA ALA A 142 3.41 29.68 -12.03
C ALA A 142 3.34 28.25 -11.49
N GLN A 143 2.23 27.87 -10.88
CA GLN A 143 1.99 26.51 -10.41
C GLN A 143 1.89 25.49 -11.54
N ALA A 144 1.30 25.87 -12.68
CA ALA A 144 1.27 25.02 -13.85
C ALA A 144 2.68 24.75 -14.42
N ARG A 145 3.57 25.76 -14.40
CA ARG A 145 4.98 25.55 -14.77
C ARG A 145 5.70 24.65 -13.77
N GLN A 146 5.42 24.80 -12.46
CA GLN A 146 5.98 23.93 -11.44
C GLN A 146 5.51 22.47 -11.63
N ALA A 147 4.22 22.24 -11.90
CA ALA A 147 3.67 20.92 -12.20
C ALA A 147 4.35 20.31 -13.45
N GLY A 148 4.52 21.10 -14.51
CA GLY A 148 5.24 20.68 -15.71
C GLY A 148 6.70 20.30 -15.43
N GLN A 149 7.38 21.05 -14.58
CA GLN A 149 8.75 20.73 -14.19
C GLN A 149 8.83 19.40 -13.40
N GLN A 150 7.92 19.17 -12.47
CA GLN A 150 7.85 17.91 -11.73
C GLN A 150 7.63 16.70 -12.65
N LEU A 151 6.79 16.85 -13.68
CA LEU A 151 6.58 15.79 -14.68
C LEU A 151 7.85 15.49 -15.50
N LEU A 152 8.61 16.51 -15.87
CA LEU A 152 9.88 16.32 -16.59
C LEU A 152 10.91 15.62 -15.69
N GLU A 153 11.04 16.05 -14.44
CA GLU A 153 11.93 15.41 -13.46
C GLU A 153 11.54 13.95 -13.19
N ALA A 154 10.23 13.65 -13.16
CA ALA A 154 9.74 12.29 -13.01
C ALA A 154 10.10 11.42 -14.22
N ALA A 155 9.97 11.97 -15.44
CA ALA A 155 10.34 11.29 -16.67
C ALA A 155 11.85 11.00 -16.70
N ASP A 156 12.69 12.00 -16.42
CA ASP A 156 14.15 11.84 -16.35
C ASP A 156 14.55 10.74 -15.35
N LYS A 157 13.86 10.68 -14.21
CA LYS A 157 14.12 9.68 -13.17
C LYS A 157 13.76 8.27 -13.62
N VAL A 158 12.62 8.10 -14.27
CA VAL A 158 12.19 6.81 -14.83
C VAL A 158 13.16 6.36 -15.94
N GLU A 159 13.52 7.26 -16.87
CA GLU A 159 14.45 6.94 -17.96
C GLU A 159 15.84 6.53 -17.45
N ALA A 160 16.34 7.19 -16.40
CA ALA A 160 17.62 6.84 -15.80
C ALA A 160 17.64 5.41 -15.24
N VAL A 161 16.52 4.97 -14.65
CA VAL A 161 16.39 3.63 -14.08
C VAL A 161 16.18 2.55 -15.16
N GLN A 162 15.51 2.90 -16.27
CA GLN A 162 15.30 1.99 -17.41
C GLN A 162 16.57 1.75 -18.24
N GLY A 163 17.52 2.68 -18.17
CA GLY A 163 18.77 2.63 -18.97
C GLY A 163 19.87 1.79 -18.33
N ASP A 164 19.71 1.38 -17.08
CA ASP A 164 20.63 0.52 -16.34
C ASP A 164 20.26 -0.97 -16.50
#